data_6a06accb1959513924ca45e554f3e930
#
_entry.id   6a06accb1959513924ca45e554f3e930
#
_cell.length_a   1.000
_cell.length_b   1.000
_cell.length_c   1.000
_cell.angle_alpha   90.00
_cell.angle_beta   90.00
_cell.angle_gamma   90.00
#
_symmetry.space_group_name_H-M   'P 1'
#
loop_
_entity.id
_entity.type
_entity.pdbx_description
1 polymer ?
#
loop_
_entity_poly.entity_id
_entity_poly.type
_entity_poly.pdbx_seq_one_letter_code
_entity_poly.pdbx_strand_id
1 'polypeptide(L)'
;MNLTKTIQLEYYKFRHYKPFLVILGLYVFCFLLSGLSIKSLLDWFLKQQEDDDVLSHFLKSGLPIFDFVDIWQNLAWLATIFKWIPAFLIIISVTLEYSQKTIKQNIIDGLSKKEFLLSKLSLIVVVSICSAILLFLLGLFLGLLYSPVKDIPSIFQNISFVAAYGLEVLVFLCMAMFAAFLFQRSGVTIILFLLYTACIEPILTTILQYQYKWKVWFFPVEAINRIVRVPFQKYALRFVYDHVLIQDVLVAGAWGLIFIFLSYWLLKRRDL
;
A
#
# COMPACT_ATOMS: atom_id res chain seq x y z
N MET A 1 -11.63 14.34 -25.75
CA MET A 1 -11.59 15.23 -24.53
C MET A 1 -10.17 15.20 -24.00
N ASN A 2 -9.57 16.33 -23.58
CA ASN A 2 -8.17 16.33 -23.12
C ASN A 2 -8.05 15.60 -21.77
N LEU A 3 -7.02 14.78 -21.60
CA LEU A 3 -6.71 14.01 -20.38
C LEU A 3 -6.73 14.90 -19.12
N THR A 4 -6.27 16.15 -19.26
CA THR A 4 -6.29 17.15 -18.19
C THR A 4 -7.70 17.48 -17.70
N LYS A 5 -8.69 17.57 -18.60
CA LYS A 5 -10.09 17.80 -18.22
C LYS A 5 -10.67 16.60 -17.47
N THR A 6 -10.32 15.38 -17.87
CA THR A 6 -10.78 14.16 -17.20
C THR A 6 -10.24 14.06 -15.77
N ILE A 7 -8.97 14.39 -15.56
CA ILE A 7 -8.35 14.45 -14.22
C ILE A 7 -9.00 15.54 -13.36
N GLN A 8 -9.25 16.72 -13.95
CA GLN A 8 -9.95 17.79 -13.23
C GLN A 8 -11.36 17.40 -12.79
N LEU A 9 -12.12 16.69 -13.64
CA LEU A 9 -13.45 16.20 -13.30
C LEU A 9 -13.41 15.22 -12.11
N GLU A 10 -12.45 14.29 -12.09
CA GLU A 10 -12.25 13.39 -10.95
C GLU A 10 -11.93 14.18 -9.67
N TYR A 11 -11.03 15.15 -9.73
CA TYR A 11 -10.69 16.00 -8.59
C TYR A 11 -11.92 16.75 -8.04
N TYR A 12 -12.75 17.32 -8.91
CA TYR A 12 -14.00 17.98 -8.48
C TYR A 12 -15.00 17.02 -7.84
N LYS A 13 -15.15 15.80 -8.36
CA LYS A 13 -16.00 14.76 -7.76
C LYS A 13 -15.57 14.45 -6.32
N PHE A 14 -14.27 14.21 -6.12
CA PHE A 14 -13.74 13.81 -4.81
C PHE A 14 -13.74 14.93 -3.79
N ARG A 15 -13.45 16.16 -4.20
CA ARG A 15 -13.46 17.33 -3.31
C ARG A 15 -14.82 17.55 -2.64
N HIS A 16 -15.91 17.23 -3.31
CA HIS A 16 -17.26 17.43 -2.80
C HIS A 16 -17.90 16.16 -2.21
N TYR A 17 -17.23 15.02 -2.34
CA TYR A 17 -17.74 13.75 -1.81
C TYR A 17 -17.25 13.52 -0.37
N LYS A 18 -18.10 13.90 0.61
CA LYS A 18 -17.76 13.82 2.05
C LYS A 18 -17.18 12.46 2.50
N PRO A 19 -17.75 11.28 2.11
CA PRO A 19 -17.20 10.00 2.53
C PRO A 19 -15.76 9.76 2.07
N PHE A 20 -15.39 10.26 0.89
CA PHE A 20 -14.02 10.18 0.40
C PHE A 20 -13.05 10.95 1.30
N LEU A 21 -13.40 12.18 1.66
CA LEU A 21 -12.58 13.03 2.53
C LEU A 21 -12.43 12.42 3.93
N VAL A 22 -13.49 11.82 4.47
CA VAL A 22 -13.46 11.13 5.78
C VAL A 22 -12.51 9.93 5.75
N ILE A 23 -12.61 9.07 4.73
CA ILE A 23 -11.74 7.89 4.61
C ILE A 23 -10.28 8.31 4.38
N LEU A 24 -10.04 9.33 3.55
CA LEU A 24 -8.70 9.87 3.35
C LEU A 24 -8.12 10.48 4.64
N GLY A 25 -8.94 11.24 5.38
CA GLY A 25 -8.56 11.78 6.68
C GLY A 25 -8.26 10.68 7.71
N LEU A 26 -9.07 9.63 7.74
CA LEU A 26 -8.84 8.45 8.57
C LEU A 26 -7.52 7.75 8.20
N TYR A 27 -7.23 7.61 6.90
CA TYR A 27 -5.97 7.05 6.44
C TYR A 27 -4.77 7.83 6.97
N VAL A 28 -4.75 9.13 6.76
CA VAL A 28 -3.66 10.02 7.23
C VAL A 28 -3.55 9.97 8.75
N PHE A 29 -4.68 10.04 9.46
CA PHE A 29 -4.71 9.98 10.92
C PHE A 29 -4.15 8.67 11.48
N CYS A 30 -4.64 7.51 11.00
CA CYS A 30 -4.15 6.21 11.43
C CYS A 30 -2.66 6.02 11.11
N PHE A 31 -2.24 6.46 9.93
CA PHE A 31 -0.85 6.41 9.51
C PHE A 31 0.08 7.22 10.43
N LEU A 32 -0.27 8.48 10.71
CA LEU A 32 0.50 9.33 11.61
C LEU A 32 0.49 8.80 13.04
N LEU A 33 -0.68 8.38 13.52
CA LEU A 33 -0.83 7.83 14.87
C LEU A 33 0.04 6.58 15.07
N SER A 34 0.09 5.69 14.09
CA SER A 34 0.92 4.48 14.18
C SER A 34 2.41 4.79 14.26
N GLY A 35 2.91 5.71 13.42
CA GLY A 35 4.31 6.12 13.45
C GLY A 35 4.71 6.81 14.76
N LEU A 36 3.87 7.71 15.26
CA LEU A 36 4.12 8.42 16.51
C LEU A 36 4.02 7.52 17.75
N SER A 37 3.14 6.51 17.72
CA SER A 37 2.90 5.61 18.86
C SER A 37 3.93 4.50 19.00
N ILE A 38 4.72 4.21 17.97
CA ILE A 38 5.68 3.10 17.94
C ILE A 38 6.65 3.14 19.12
N LYS A 39 7.20 4.33 19.43
CA LYS A 39 8.12 4.49 20.55
C LYS A 39 7.45 4.22 21.89
N SER A 40 6.28 4.81 22.09
CA SER A 40 5.51 4.63 23.33
C SER A 40 5.10 3.17 23.55
N LEU A 41 4.73 2.47 22.48
CA LEU A 41 4.42 1.04 22.51
C LEU A 41 5.65 0.21 22.87
N LEU A 42 6.81 0.49 22.27
CA LEU A 42 8.07 -0.18 22.59
C LEU A 42 8.47 0.05 24.05
N ASP A 43 8.42 1.30 24.52
CA ASP A 43 8.75 1.65 25.90
C ASP A 43 7.78 0.96 26.89
N TRP A 44 6.51 0.82 26.53
CA TRP A 44 5.52 0.12 27.33
C TRP A 44 5.81 -1.40 27.37
N PHE A 45 6.10 -2.02 26.22
CA PHE A 45 6.50 -3.42 26.15
C PHE A 45 7.75 -3.72 26.99
N LEU A 46 8.77 -2.86 26.90
CA LEU A 46 10.02 -2.99 27.66
C LEU A 46 9.81 -2.90 29.18
N LYS A 47 8.85 -2.09 29.61
CA LYS A 47 8.51 -1.94 31.04
C LYS A 47 7.72 -3.11 31.60
N GLN A 48 7.01 -3.86 30.75
CA GLN A 48 6.13 -4.93 31.18
C GLN A 48 6.82 -6.32 31.23
N GLN A 49 8.00 -6.43 30.61
CA GLN A 49 8.76 -7.68 30.62
C GLN A 49 9.72 -7.74 31.80
N GLU A 50 9.68 -8.86 32.53
CA GLU A 50 10.64 -9.14 33.61
C GLU A 50 12.07 -9.21 33.07
N ASP A 51 13.05 -8.83 33.90
CA ASP A 51 14.44 -8.62 33.49
C ASP A 51 15.19 -9.90 33.04
N ASP A 52 14.61 -11.06 33.24
CA ASP A 52 15.25 -12.37 33.00
C ASP A 52 15.00 -12.95 31.59
N ASP A 53 14.23 -12.27 30.73
CA ASP A 53 13.90 -12.80 29.41
C ASP A 53 14.92 -12.39 28.36
N VAL A 54 15.44 -13.36 27.58
CA VAL A 54 16.38 -13.14 26.48
C VAL A 54 15.85 -12.06 25.50
N LEU A 55 14.52 -12.01 25.33
CA LEU A 55 13.86 -11.02 24.48
C LEU A 55 13.96 -9.61 25.09
N SER A 56 13.87 -9.47 26.44
CA SER A 56 13.99 -8.17 27.13
C SER A 56 15.41 -7.61 27.00
N HIS A 57 16.42 -8.46 27.14
CA HIS A 57 17.83 -8.08 26.91
C HIS A 57 18.08 -7.65 25.46
N PHE A 58 17.49 -8.36 24.49
CA PHE A 58 17.62 -8.04 23.07
C PHE A 58 16.93 -6.72 22.73
N LEU A 59 15.75 -6.45 23.29
CA LEU A 59 15.03 -5.20 23.09
C LEU A 59 15.67 -4.02 23.84
N LYS A 60 16.22 -4.24 25.05
CA LYS A 60 16.91 -3.23 25.88
C LYS A 60 18.29 -2.86 25.31
N SER A 61 18.93 -3.74 24.52
CA SER A 61 20.20 -3.41 23.86
C SER A 61 20.07 -2.32 22.79
N GLY A 62 18.86 -1.76 22.62
CA GLY A 62 18.57 -0.65 21.73
C GLY A 62 18.45 -1.11 20.28
N LEU A 63 17.26 -1.66 19.93
CA LEU A 63 16.95 -1.87 18.51
C LEU A 63 17.04 -0.53 17.77
N PRO A 64 17.85 -0.40 16.73
CA PRO A 64 18.02 0.84 15.98
C PRO A 64 16.82 1.13 15.06
N ILE A 65 15.59 1.01 15.62
CA ILE A 65 14.34 1.10 14.85
C ILE A 65 14.18 2.49 14.23
N PHE A 66 14.69 3.52 14.92
CA PHE A 66 14.60 4.93 14.51
C PHE A 66 15.89 5.46 13.90
N ASP A 67 16.93 4.65 13.76
CA ASP A 67 18.15 5.08 13.07
C ASP A 67 17.85 5.31 11.59
N PHE A 68 18.43 6.39 11.02
CA PHE A 68 18.14 6.75 9.63
C PHE A 68 18.44 5.65 8.63
N VAL A 69 19.35 4.74 8.95
CA VAL A 69 19.65 3.58 8.09
C VAL A 69 18.46 2.60 8.01
N ASP A 70 17.72 2.44 9.11
CA ASP A 70 16.69 1.43 9.25
C ASP A 70 15.25 1.97 9.23
N ILE A 71 15.09 3.24 9.55
CA ILE A 71 13.77 3.88 9.72
C ILE A 71 12.90 3.77 8.46
N TRP A 72 13.52 3.89 7.26
CA TRP A 72 12.79 3.83 6.00
C TRP A 72 12.14 2.47 5.78
N GLN A 73 12.86 1.39 6.04
CA GLN A 73 12.32 0.03 5.92
C GLN A 73 11.28 -0.26 7.00
N ASN A 74 11.56 0.12 8.25
CA ASN A 74 10.68 -0.13 9.39
C ASN A 74 9.34 0.58 9.22
N LEU A 75 9.35 1.87 8.86
CA LEU A 75 8.14 2.64 8.63
C LEU A 75 7.42 2.20 7.36
N ALA A 76 8.14 1.89 6.28
CA ALA A 76 7.52 1.38 5.07
C ALA A 76 6.75 0.08 5.35
N TRP A 77 7.37 -0.86 6.06
CA TRP A 77 6.70 -2.11 6.44
C TRP A 77 5.47 -1.88 7.32
N LEU A 78 5.57 -1.02 8.33
CA LEU A 78 4.42 -0.66 9.16
C LEU A 78 3.30 -0.03 8.33
N ALA A 79 3.66 0.83 7.40
CA ALA A 79 2.73 1.53 6.52
C ALA A 79 1.96 0.59 5.60
N THR A 80 2.51 -0.60 5.29
CA THR A 80 1.82 -1.58 4.44
C THR A 80 0.49 -2.06 5.05
N ILE A 81 0.36 -2.01 6.39
CA ILE A 81 -0.89 -2.36 7.08
C ILE A 81 -2.04 -1.42 6.69
N PHE A 82 -1.73 -0.16 6.40
CA PHE A 82 -2.76 0.84 6.10
C PHE A 82 -3.14 0.93 4.62
N LYS A 83 -2.48 0.20 3.71
CA LYS A 83 -2.77 0.23 2.26
C LYS A 83 -4.20 -0.17 1.89
N TRP A 84 -4.90 -0.89 2.77
CA TRP A 84 -6.29 -1.27 2.52
C TRP A 84 -7.25 -0.09 2.59
N ILE A 85 -6.96 0.94 3.41
CA ILE A 85 -7.83 2.12 3.50
C ILE A 85 -7.93 2.85 2.14
N PRO A 86 -6.81 3.23 1.48
CA PRO A 86 -6.90 3.79 0.13
C PRO A 86 -7.42 2.79 -0.92
N ALA A 87 -7.25 1.47 -0.73
CA ALA A 87 -7.86 0.49 -1.62
C ALA A 87 -9.39 0.55 -1.57
N PHE A 88 -9.98 0.71 -0.37
CA PHE A 88 -11.42 0.91 -0.24
C PHE A 88 -11.89 2.19 -0.91
N LEU A 89 -11.11 3.27 -0.85
CA LEU A 89 -11.40 4.50 -1.60
C LEU A 89 -11.52 4.25 -3.10
N ILE A 90 -10.57 3.51 -3.68
CA ILE A 90 -10.60 3.19 -5.10
C ILE A 90 -11.80 2.29 -5.44
N ILE A 91 -12.08 1.27 -4.62
CA ILE A 91 -13.25 0.40 -4.81
C ILE A 91 -14.53 1.23 -4.80
N ILE A 92 -14.73 2.07 -3.79
CA ILE A 92 -15.92 2.92 -3.68
C ILE A 92 -16.01 3.89 -4.86
N SER A 93 -14.90 4.53 -5.26
CA SER A 93 -14.85 5.44 -6.39
C SER A 93 -15.32 4.82 -7.69
N VAL A 94 -14.90 3.58 -7.97
CA VAL A 94 -15.28 2.88 -9.20
C VAL A 94 -16.71 2.37 -9.11
N THR A 95 -17.08 1.70 -8.02
CA THR A 95 -18.39 1.05 -7.87
C THR A 95 -19.54 2.04 -7.72
N LEU A 96 -19.26 3.24 -7.17
CA LEU A 96 -20.27 4.31 -7.07
C LEU A 96 -20.74 4.75 -8.46
N GLU A 97 -19.82 4.84 -9.42
CA GLU A 97 -20.18 5.23 -10.79
C GLU A 97 -21.01 4.17 -11.51
N TYR A 98 -20.82 2.89 -11.16
CA TYR A 98 -21.73 1.83 -11.64
C TYR A 98 -23.12 1.94 -11.02
N SER A 99 -23.19 2.16 -9.70
CA SER A 99 -24.48 2.22 -8.99
C SER A 99 -25.31 3.45 -9.39
N GLN A 100 -24.65 4.57 -9.65
CA GLN A 100 -25.30 5.82 -10.09
C GLN A 100 -25.51 5.89 -11.61
N LYS A 101 -25.08 4.87 -12.36
CA LYS A 101 -25.14 4.82 -13.83
C LYS A 101 -24.42 5.99 -14.53
N THR A 102 -23.53 6.70 -13.81
CA THR A 102 -22.80 7.85 -14.35
C THR A 102 -21.79 7.44 -15.41
N ILE A 103 -21.32 6.19 -15.41
CA ILE A 103 -20.47 5.63 -16.48
C ILE A 103 -21.20 5.71 -17.82
N LYS A 104 -22.48 5.31 -17.89
CA LYS A 104 -23.28 5.39 -19.13
C LYS A 104 -23.43 6.82 -19.62
N GLN A 105 -23.73 7.73 -18.69
CA GLN A 105 -23.89 9.13 -19.01
C GLN A 105 -22.58 9.73 -19.55
N ASN A 106 -21.45 9.47 -18.88
CA ASN A 106 -20.13 9.94 -19.33
C ASN A 106 -19.75 9.42 -20.73
N ILE A 107 -20.15 8.17 -21.08
CA ILE A 107 -19.89 7.61 -22.41
C ILE A 107 -20.81 8.27 -23.47
N ILE A 108 -22.08 8.53 -23.14
CA ILE A 108 -23.02 9.26 -24.01
C ILE A 108 -22.49 10.69 -24.26
N ASP A 109 -21.93 11.32 -23.24
CA ASP A 109 -21.30 12.66 -23.32
C ASP A 109 -19.93 12.65 -24.07
N GLY A 110 -19.53 11.49 -24.64
CA GLY A 110 -18.34 11.36 -25.51
C GLY A 110 -17.07 10.92 -24.82
N LEU A 111 -17.11 10.46 -23.55
CA LEU A 111 -15.95 9.91 -22.87
C LEU A 111 -15.67 8.48 -23.38
N SER A 112 -14.47 8.23 -23.88
CA SER A 112 -14.08 6.86 -24.26
C SER A 112 -13.81 5.97 -23.03
N LYS A 113 -14.04 4.64 -23.17
CA LYS A 113 -13.73 3.66 -22.12
C LYS A 113 -12.26 3.72 -21.66
N LYS A 114 -11.34 4.09 -22.57
CA LYS A 114 -9.92 4.28 -22.25
C LYS A 114 -9.69 5.52 -21.38
N GLU A 115 -10.30 6.65 -21.72
CA GLU A 115 -10.19 7.88 -20.93
C GLU A 115 -10.77 7.69 -19.53
N PHE A 116 -11.85 6.93 -19.39
CA PHE A 116 -12.43 6.56 -18.10
C PHE A 116 -11.44 5.74 -17.25
N LEU A 117 -10.80 4.72 -17.83
CA LEU A 117 -9.78 3.93 -17.11
C LEU A 117 -8.58 4.80 -16.71
N LEU A 118 -8.11 5.66 -17.63
CA LEU A 118 -6.98 6.56 -17.36
C LEU A 118 -7.30 7.56 -16.22
N SER A 119 -8.54 8.02 -16.09
CA SER A 119 -8.93 8.88 -14.97
C SER A 119 -8.79 8.16 -13.64
N LYS A 120 -9.20 6.88 -13.55
CA LYS A 120 -9.04 6.08 -12.33
C LYS A 120 -7.58 5.74 -12.04
N LEU A 121 -6.79 5.46 -13.08
CA LEU A 121 -5.35 5.25 -12.92
C LEU A 121 -4.65 6.53 -12.43
N SER A 122 -5.03 7.70 -12.92
CA SER A 122 -4.46 8.96 -12.43
C SER A 122 -4.73 9.18 -10.94
N LEU A 123 -5.94 8.83 -10.46
CA LEU A 123 -6.26 8.87 -9.03
C LEU A 123 -5.37 7.90 -8.24
N ILE A 124 -5.19 6.66 -8.73
CA ILE A 124 -4.33 5.66 -8.09
C ILE A 124 -2.89 6.20 -7.97
N VAL A 125 -2.35 6.76 -9.05
CA VAL A 125 -1.00 7.33 -9.05
C VAL A 125 -0.87 8.47 -8.04
N VAL A 126 -1.84 9.40 -8.01
CA VAL A 126 -1.83 10.52 -7.05
C VAL A 126 -1.86 10.00 -5.61
N VAL A 127 -2.76 9.07 -5.30
CA VAL A 127 -2.86 8.49 -3.94
C VAL A 127 -1.57 7.78 -3.55
N SER A 128 -0.95 7.02 -4.47
CA SER A 128 0.30 6.31 -4.22
C SER A 128 1.47 7.26 -3.96
N ILE A 129 1.58 8.32 -4.75
CA ILE A 129 2.62 9.36 -4.57
C ILE A 129 2.39 10.09 -3.24
N CYS A 130 1.16 10.50 -2.93
CA CYS A 130 0.84 11.13 -1.66
C CYS A 130 1.16 10.23 -0.45
N SER A 131 0.92 8.92 -0.56
CA SER A 131 1.26 7.95 0.48
C SER A 131 2.77 7.83 0.68
N ALA A 132 3.55 7.81 -0.41
CA ALA A 132 5.01 7.79 -0.34
C ALA A 132 5.57 9.09 0.26
N ILE A 133 5.03 10.25 -0.12
CA ILE A 133 5.41 11.55 0.45
C ILE A 133 5.08 11.59 1.96
N LEU A 134 3.90 11.10 2.36
CA LEU A 134 3.50 11.04 3.77
C LEU A 134 4.47 10.19 4.59
N LEU A 135 4.86 9.01 4.07
CA LEU A 135 5.88 8.15 4.69
C LEU A 135 7.22 8.87 4.80
N PHE A 136 7.66 9.52 3.73
CA PHE A 136 8.91 10.28 3.71
C PHE A 136 8.94 11.38 4.77
N LEU A 137 7.88 12.19 4.85
CA LEU A 137 7.77 13.26 5.84
C LEU A 137 7.76 12.74 7.27
N LEU A 138 7.00 11.66 7.53
CA LEU A 138 6.96 11.02 8.85
C LEU A 138 8.32 10.41 9.21
N GLY A 139 8.99 9.74 8.28
CA GLY A 139 10.32 9.17 8.49
C GLY A 139 11.38 10.21 8.78
N LEU A 140 11.37 11.34 8.05
CA LEU A 140 12.24 12.47 8.35
C LEU A 140 11.97 13.04 9.74
N PHE A 141 10.71 13.25 10.09
CA PHE A 141 10.33 13.81 11.38
C PHE A 141 10.79 12.92 12.54
N LEU A 142 10.51 11.62 12.47
CA LEU A 142 10.89 10.67 13.53
C LEU A 142 12.43 10.44 13.57
N GLY A 143 13.08 10.35 12.42
CA GLY A 143 14.53 10.21 12.35
C GLY A 143 15.25 11.42 12.95
N LEU A 144 14.82 12.64 12.65
CA LEU A 144 15.40 13.85 13.23
C LEU A 144 15.20 13.93 14.75
N LEU A 145 14.08 13.40 15.27
CA LEU A 145 13.80 13.39 16.71
C LEU A 145 14.61 12.34 17.45
N TYR A 146 14.72 11.12 16.90
CA TYR A 146 15.17 9.94 17.66
C TYR A 146 16.48 9.33 17.20
N SER A 147 16.94 9.58 15.95
CA SER A 147 18.18 9.00 15.47
C SER A 147 19.41 9.64 16.12
N PRO A 148 20.36 8.86 16.60
CA PRO A 148 21.65 9.36 17.11
C PRO A 148 22.55 9.83 15.97
N VAL A 149 22.42 9.27 14.76
CA VAL A 149 23.22 9.63 13.57
C VAL A 149 22.37 10.54 12.68
N LYS A 150 22.87 11.77 12.43
CA LYS A 150 22.16 12.79 11.64
C LYS A 150 22.95 13.28 10.44
N ASP A 151 23.86 12.48 9.96
CA ASP A 151 24.68 12.80 8.78
C ASP A 151 23.83 12.69 7.50
N ILE A 152 23.98 13.64 6.59
CA ILE A 152 23.21 13.71 5.34
C ILE A 152 23.32 12.39 4.53
N PRO A 153 24.46 11.74 4.37
CA PRO A 153 24.55 10.45 3.68
C PRO A 153 23.69 9.35 4.34
N SER A 154 23.71 9.28 5.68
CA SER A 154 22.94 8.28 6.44
C SER A 154 21.44 8.50 6.34
N ILE A 155 20.98 9.76 6.26
CA ILE A 155 19.56 10.11 6.09
C ILE A 155 19.00 9.51 4.81
N PHE A 156 19.76 9.53 3.71
CA PHE A 156 19.30 9.08 2.41
C PHE A 156 19.71 7.65 2.05
N GLN A 157 20.44 6.95 2.92
CA GLN A 157 21.05 5.65 2.62
C GLN A 157 20.04 4.61 2.11
N ASN A 158 18.87 4.49 2.71
CA ASN A 158 17.86 3.48 2.37
C ASN A 158 16.54 4.09 1.90
N ILE A 159 16.57 5.30 1.34
CA ILE A 159 15.38 6.02 0.86
C ILE A 159 14.62 5.26 -0.22
N SER A 160 15.26 4.30 -0.89
CA SER A 160 14.62 3.41 -1.87
C SER A 160 13.38 2.70 -1.34
N PHE A 161 13.29 2.45 -0.02
CA PHE A 161 12.11 1.87 0.60
C PHE A 161 10.88 2.79 0.55
N VAL A 162 11.06 4.11 0.47
CA VAL A 162 9.96 5.07 0.28
C VAL A 162 9.36 4.89 -1.11
N ALA A 163 10.20 4.79 -2.13
CA ALA A 163 9.74 4.53 -3.50
C ALA A 163 9.13 3.13 -3.64
N ALA A 164 9.71 2.13 -2.98
CA ALA A 164 9.21 0.77 -2.91
C ALA A 164 7.81 0.71 -2.31
N TYR A 165 7.57 1.41 -1.21
CA TYR A 165 6.24 1.54 -0.60
C TYR A 165 5.24 2.21 -1.54
N GLY A 166 5.64 3.30 -2.21
CA GLY A 166 4.79 3.95 -3.22
C GLY A 166 4.37 3.00 -4.34
N LEU A 167 5.30 2.17 -4.83
CA LEU A 167 5.03 1.15 -5.84
C LEU A 167 4.12 0.03 -5.28
N GLU A 168 4.35 -0.42 -4.06
CA GLU A 168 3.50 -1.40 -3.38
C GLU A 168 2.05 -0.93 -3.31
N VAL A 169 1.82 0.30 -2.84
CA VAL A 169 0.50 0.92 -2.78
C VAL A 169 -0.10 1.01 -4.19
N LEU A 170 0.67 1.47 -5.19
CA LEU A 170 0.20 1.61 -6.57
C LEU A 170 -0.32 0.28 -7.12
N VAL A 171 0.46 -0.80 -7.01
CA VAL A 171 0.06 -2.11 -7.54
C VAL A 171 -1.14 -2.67 -6.78
N PHE A 172 -1.18 -2.50 -5.46
CA PHE A 172 -2.30 -2.93 -4.61
C PHE A 172 -3.60 -2.18 -4.98
N LEU A 173 -3.52 -0.88 -5.27
CA LEU A 173 -4.66 -0.09 -5.73
C LEU A 173 -5.12 -0.49 -7.15
N CYS A 174 -4.20 -0.88 -8.04
CA CYS A 174 -4.57 -1.43 -9.35
C CYS A 174 -5.34 -2.75 -9.21
N MET A 175 -4.94 -3.61 -8.28
CA MET A 175 -5.67 -4.84 -7.95
C MET A 175 -7.06 -4.53 -7.38
N ALA A 176 -7.19 -3.55 -6.49
CA ALA A 176 -8.46 -3.09 -5.94
C ALA A 176 -9.39 -2.53 -7.03
N MET A 177 -8.85 -1.75 -7.96
CA MET A 177 -9.56 -1.26 -9.13
C MET A 177 -10.08 -2.40 -10.01
N PHE A 178 -9.25 -3.41 -10.28
CA PHE A 178 -9.67 -4.61 -11.02
C PHE A 178 -10.83 -5.32 -10.33
N ALA A 179 -10.75 -5.55 -9.01
CA ALA A 179 -11.83 -6.15 -8.23
C ALA A 179 -13.12 -5.32 -8.30
N ALA A 180 -13.02 -3.99 -8.27
CA ALA A 180 -14.16 -3.10 -8.40
C ALA A 180 -14.84 -3.20 -9.77
N PHE A 181 -14.07 -3.32 -10.85
CA PHE A 181 -14.63 -3.58 -12.18
C PHE A 181 -15.25 -4.97 -12.30
N LEU A 182 -14.72 -5.95 -11.57
CA LEU A 182 -15.23 -7.33 -11.61
C LEU A 182 -16.61 -7.44 -10.95
N PHE A 183 -16.78 -6.93 -9.74
CA PHE A 183 -17.99 -7.12 -8.92
C PHE A 183 -18.99 -5.97 -8.97
N GLN A 184 -18.60 -4.75 -9.30
CA GLN A 184 -19.43 -3.55 -9.50
C GLN A 184 -20.31 -3.11 -8.30
N ARG A 185 -20.24 -3.80 -7.16
CA ARG A 185 -20.96 -3.51 -5.92
C ARG A 185 -19.99 -3.26 -4.79
N SER A 186 -20.01 -2.07 -4.18
CA SER A 186 -19.00 -1.65 -3.19
C SER A 186 -18.86 -2.63 -2.02
N GLY A 187 -19.96 -2.98 -1.36
CA GLY A 187 -19.93 -3.89 -0.20
C GLY A 187 -19.39 -5.28 -0.54
N VAL A 188 -19.87 -5.88 -1.64
CA VAL A 188 -19.41 -7.21 -2.10
C VAL A 188 -17.94 -7.16 -2.48
N THR A 189 -17.53 -6.12 -3.21
CA THR A 189 -16.12 -5.98 -3.64
C THR A 189 -15.18 -5.84 -2.45
N ILE A 190 -15.53 -5.02 -1.46
CA ILE A 190 -14.69 -4.81 -0.27
C ILE A 190 -14.53 -6.12 0.51
N ILE A 191 -15.64 -6.84 0.75
CA ILE A 191 -15.61 -8.11 1.50
C ILE A 191 -14.78 -9.15 0.76
N LEU A 192 -15.02 -9.35 -0.55
CA LEU A 192 -14.28 -10.34 -1.34
C LEU A 192 -12.81 -9.96 -1.52
N PHE A 193 -12.51 -8.68 -1.67
CA PHE A 193 -11.14 -8.18 -1.75
C PHE A 193 -10.38 -8.41 -0.44
N LEU A 194 -10.98 -8.09 0.71
CA LEU A 194 -10.41 -8.38 2.03
C LEU A 194 -10.20 -9.87 2.23
N LEU A 195 -11.24 -10.68 1.95
CA LEU A 195 -11.18 -12.13 2.12
C LEU A 195 -10.07 -12.74 1.26
N TYR A 196 -9.91 -12.29 0.03
CA TYR A 196 -8.84 -12.75 -0.86
C TYR A 196 -7.47 -12.33 -0.36
N THR A 197 -7.28 -11.05 -0.06
CA THR A 197 -5.96 -10.49 0.27
C THR A 197 -5.48 -10.81 1.68
N ALA A 198 -6.39 -10.95 2.64
CA ALA A 198 -6.05 -11.20 4.04
C ALA A 198 -6.13 -12.68 4.45
N CYS A 199 -6.96 -13.49 3.75
CA CYS A 199 -7.21 -14.87 4.15
C CYS A 199 -6.85 -15.87 3.04
N ILE A 200 -7.48 -15.80 1.87
CA ILE A 200 -7.39 -16.88 0.87
C ILE A 200 -5.95 -17.03 0.37
N GLU A 201 -5.37 -15.97 -0.17
CA GLU A 201 -4.03 -16.07 -0.74
C GLU A 201 -2.94 -16.34 0.32
N PRO A 202 -2.90 -15.67 1.49
CA PRO A 202 -1.92 -15.97 2.53
C PRO A 202 -2.00 -17.42 3.06
N ILE A 203 -3.21 -17.97 3.23
CA ILE A 203 -3.39 -19.36 3.65
C ILE A 203 -2.90 -20.30 2.54
N LEU A 204 -3.29 -20.05 1.28
CA LEU A 204 -2.89 -20.86 0.14
C LEU A 204 -1.37 -20.88 -0.04
N THR A 205 -0.73 -19.71 -0.01
CA THR A 205 0.73 -19.59 -0.15
C THR A 205 1.46 -20.28 0.99
N THR A 206 0.95 -20.16 2.22
CA THR A 206 1.51 -20.85 3.40
C THR A 206 1.43 -22.37 3.22
N ILE A 207 0.27 -22.92 2.82
CA ILE A 207 0.11 -24.35 2.59
C ILE A 207 1.04 -24.83 1.46
N LEU A 208 1.08 -24.13 0.33
CA LEU A 208 1.92 -24.49 -0.81
C LEU A 208 3.42 -24.46 -0.45
N GLN A 209 3.84 -23.50 0.35
CA GLN A 209 5.23 -23.37 0.77
C GLN A 209 5.64 -24.46 1.77
N TYR A 210 4.83 -24.72 2.80
CA TYR A 210 5.19 -25.64 3.88
C TYR A 210 4.95 -27.12 3.49
N GLN A 211 3.82 -27.46 2.85
CA GLN A 211 3.51 -28.84 2.50
C GLN A 211 4.14 -29.28 1.19
N TYR A 212 4.11 -28.42 0.16
CA TYR A 212 4.56 -28.79 -1.19
C TYR A 212 5.92 -28.19 -1.56
N LYS A 213 6.53 -27.37 -0.70
CA LYS A 213 7.81 -26.67 -0.94
C LYS A 213 7.86 -25.87 -2.25
N TRP A 214 6.69 -25.39 -2.68
CA TRP A 214 6.59 -24.60 -3.91
C TRP A 214 7.12 -23.17 -3.66
N LYS A 215 7.68 -22.59 -4.72
CA LYS A 215 8.07 -21.17 -4.70
C LYS A 215 6.81 -20.32 -4.94
N VAL A 216 6.35 -19.60 -3.93
CA VAL A 216 5.07 -18.85 -3.97
C VAL A 216 5.25 -17.36 -4.29
N TRP A 217 6.46 -16.91 -4.54
CA TRP A 217 6.82 -15.49 -4.75
C TRP A 217 6.11 -14.82 -5.95
N PHE A 218 5.49 -15.59 -6.83
CA PHE A 218 4.79 -15.10 -8.02
C PHE A 218 3.29 -14.84 -7.79
N PHE A 219 2.72 -15.23 -6.63
CA PHE A 219 1.34 -14.91 -6.32
C PHE A 219 1.14 -13.40 -6.14
N PRO A 220 -0.02 -12.83 -6.56
CA PRO A 220 -0.19 -11.38 -6.63
C PRO A 220 0.01 -10.66 -5.30
N VAL A 221 -0.65 -11.09 -4.21
CA VAL A 221 -0.54 -10.43 -2.90
C VAL A 221 0.83 -10.67 -2.30
N GLU A 222 1.37 -11.90 -2.42
CA GLU A 222 2.73 -12.21 -1.97
C GLU A 222 3.78 -11.37 -2.70
N ALA A 223 3.67 -11.24 -4.03
CA ALA A 223 4.57 -10.42 -4.84
C ALA A 223 4.54 -8.94 -4.42
N ILE A 224 3.35 -8.41 -4.11
CA ILE A 224 3.16 -7.04 -3.63
C ILE A 224 3.81 -6.88 -2.24
N ASN A 225 3.54 -7.80 -1.30
CA ASN A 225 4.07 -7.72 0.08
C ASN A 225 5.60 -7.92 0.15
N ARG A 226 6.21 -8.55 -0.86
CA ARG A 226 7.66 -8.76 -0.92
C ARG A 226 8.45 -7.54 -1.36
N ILE A 227 7.81 -6.51 -1.90
CA ILE A 227 8.49 -5.25 -2.25
C ILE A 227 9.10 -4.62 -0.99
N VAL A 228 8.32 -4.58 0.11
CA VAL A 228 8.78 -4.13 1.42
C VAL A 228 8.80 -5.32 2.37
N ARG A 229 9.97 -5.93 2.51
CA ARG A 229 10.14 -7.12 3.37
C ARG A 229 10.13 -6.76 4.85
N VAL A 230 9.75 -7.76 5.67
CA VAL A 230 9.74 -7.65 7.13
C VAL A 230 11.13 -7.29 7.65
N PRO A 231 11.32 -6.15 8.33
CA PRO A 231 12.64 -5.69 8.78
C PRO A 231 13.21 -6.50 9.94
N PHE A 232 12.34 -7.12 10.76
CA PHE A 232 12.77 -7.76 12.03
C PHE A 232 13.64 -9.00 11.85
N GLN A 233 13.64 -9.63 10.68
CA GLN A 233 14.47 -10.81 10.39
C GLN A 233 15.96 -10.49 10.47
N LYS A 234 16.39 -9.26 10.17
CA LYS A 234 17.79 -8.85 10.29
C LYS A 234 18.27 -8.78 11.74
N TYR A 235 17.39 -8.44 12.67
CA TYR A 235 17.73 -8.37 14.07
C TYR A 235 17.81 -9.76 14.73
N ALA A 236 17.00 -10.74 14.25
CA ALA A 236 16.92 -12.10 14.82
C ALA A 236 17.84 -13.11 14.12
N LEU A 237 18.00 -13.07 12.80
CA LEU A 237 18.60 -14.17 12.01
C LEU A 237 19.87 -13.80 11.25
N ARG A 238 20.38 -12.57 11.38
CA ARG A 238 21.56 -12.04 10.62
C ARG A 238 21.44 -12.11 9.09
N PHE A 239 20.25 -12.42 8.55
CA PHE A 239 19.98 -12.35 7.12
C PHE A 239 19.55 -10.93 6.77
N VAL A 240 20.42 -10.21 6.08
CA VAL A 240 20.24 -8.77 5.84
C VAL A 240 19.74 -8.57 4.42
N TYR A 241 18.47 -8.17 4.28
CA TYR A 241 17.99 -7.56 3.05
C TYR A 241 17.89 -6.04 3.25
N ASP A 242 19.04 -5.37 3.18
CA ASP A 242 19.13 -3.92 3.37
C ASP A 242 18.76 -3.12 2.11
N HIS A 243 18.28 -3.80 1.07
CA HIS A 243 17.92 -3.16 -0.19
C HIS A 243 16.68 -3.80 -0.81
N VAL A 244 16.00 -3.01 -1.60
CA VAL A 244 14.85 -3.46 -2.40
C VAL A 244 15.35 -4.34 -3.54
N LEU A 245 14.86 -5.57 -3.63
CA LEU A 245 15.26 -6.47 -4.71
C LEU A 245 14.55 -6.10 -6.02
N ILE A 246 15.31 -5.88 -7.08
CA ILE A 246 14.79 -5.56 -8.41
C ILE A 246 13.85 -6.65 -8.91
N GLN A 247 14.10 -7.91 -8.58
CA GLN A 247 13.24 -9.03 -8.95
C GLN A 247 11.82 -8.88 -8.37
N ASP A 248 11.69 -8.51 -7.08
CA ASP A 248 10.40 -8.33 -6.41
C ASP A 248 9.63 -7.15 -7.04
N VAL A 249 10.35 -6.06 -7.37
CA VAL A 249 9.81 -4.88 -8.07
C VAL A 249 9.27 -5.26 -9.46
N LEU A 250 10.02 -6.05 -10.23
CA LEU A 250 9.61 -6.46 -11.58
C LEU A 250 8.36 -7.37 -11.55
N VAL A 251 8.32 -8.32 -10.62
CA VAL A 251 7.17 -9.24 -10.50
C VAL A 251 5.91 -8.49 -10.07
N ALA A 252 6.02 -7.63 -9.07
CA ALA A 252 4.88 -6.81 -8.64
C ALA A 252 4.45 -5.82 -9.73
N GLY A 253 5.39 -5.19 -10.42
CA GLY A 253 5.11 -4.32 -11.57
C GLY A 253 4.39 -5.05 -12.70
N ALA A 254 4.79 -6.29 -13.00
CA ALA A 254 4.10 -7.15 -13.97
C ALA A 254 2.65 -7.41 -13.56
N TRP A 255 2.38 -7.70 -12.28
CA TRP A 255 1.02 -7.83 -11.77
C TRP A 255 0.21 -6.53 -11.91
N GLY A 256 0.82 -5.39 -11.63
CA GLY A 256 0.18 -4.09 -11.85
C GLY A 256 -0.29 -3.91 -13.29
N LEU A 257 0.57 -4.23 -14.27
CA LEU A 257 0.23 -4.19 -15.69
C LEU A 257 -0.88 -5.19 -16.06
N ILE A 258 -0.83 -6.40 -15.50
CA ILE A 258 -1.88 -7.42 -15.69
C ILE A 258 -3.22 -6.91 -15.16
N PHE A 259 -3.29 -6.33 -13.97
CA PHE A 259 -4.54 -5.79 -13.42
C PHE A 259 -5.08 -4.62 -14.23
N ILE A 260 -4.23 -3.74 -14.75
CA ILE A 260 -4.63 -2.66 -15.65
C ILE A 260 -5.20 -3.22 -16.96
N PHE A 261 -4.52 -4.20 -17.55
CA PHE A 261 -4.97 -4.86 -18.78
C PHE A 261 -6.31 -5.57 -18.58
N LEU A 262 -6.46 -6.35 -17.51
CA LEU A 262 -7.69 -7.06 -17.18
C LEU A 262 -8.85 -6.09 -16.92
N SER A 263 -8.58 -4.97 -16.23
CA SER A 263 -9.56 -3.90 -16.01
C SER A 263 -10.06 -3.31 -17.33
N TYR A 264 -9.13 -3.02 -18.25
CA TYR A 264 -9.48 -2.51 -19.58
C TYR A 264 -10.28 -3.53 -20.39
N TRP A 265 -9.87 -4.80 -20.34
CA TRP A 265 -10.55 -5.88 -21.06
C TRP A 265 -11.99 -6.09 -20.55
N LEU A 266 -12.21 -6.06 -19.21
CA LEU A 266 -13.54 -6.12 -18.63
C LEU A 266 -14.40 -4.94 -19.08
N LEU A 267 -13.83 -3.74 -19.07
CA LEU A 267 -14.54 -2.53 -19.50
C LEU A 267 -14.94 -2.56 -20.98
N LYS A 268 -14.07 -3.14 -21.84
CA LYS A 268 -14.32 -3.27 -23.28
C LYS A 268 -15.43 -4.25 -23.60
N ARG A 269 -15.48 -5.39 -22.91
CA ARG A 269 -16.46 -6.48 -23.17
C ARG A 269 -17.86 -6.20 -22.63
N ARG A 270 -17.98 -5.29 -21.68
CA ARG A 270 -19.28 -4.97 -21.09
C ARG A 270 -20.00 -3.94 -21.93
N ASP A 271 -21.24 -4.23 -22.28
CA ASP A 271 -22.19 -3.25 -22.81
C ASP A 271 -22.62 -2.37 -21.62
N LEU A 272 -22.17 -1.12 -21.64
CA LEU A 272 -22.41 -0.12 -20.61
C LEU A 272 -23.64 0.70 -20.93
#